data_63956803818be4a4be9c6922f5c0fc61
#
_entry.id   63956803818be4a4be9c6922f5c0fc61
#
_cell.length_a   1.000
_cell.length_b   1.000
_cell.length_c   1.000
_cell.angle_alpha   90.00
_cell.angle_beta   90.00
_cell.angle_gamma   90.00
#
_symmetry.space_group_name_H-M   'P 1'
#
loop_
_entity.id
_entity.type
_entity.pdbx_description
1 polymer ?
#
loop_
_entity_poly.entity_id
_entity_poly.type
_entity_poly.pdbx_seq_one_letter_code
_entity_poly.pdbx_strand_id
1 'polypeptide(L)'
;MKLEYPVYRDKVMGCWAGKNVGGVLGAPFECKRQFNGDVDFYTQDLSKGPVPNDDLDLQIVWLAAVERYGRTVNASILGEYWLSFVTPNWVEYGTGKSNLRAGLLPPLSGHVDNVYRNSCGCFIRSEIWACLAPGQPQLAAQYAREDAIVDHSEEGMYAEIFTAALQSAAFVESDPNTLIDIALSYVPADSALARAIAEARRCYQNQVDFREARKRVHNTAPGTFGLQEWTLDEIPVKDNEGMELGTPGFDAPENVAFSMLAWLYGEGDFGRSLCLANACGEDTDCTCATLGATLGIIMGAKNLPEKWLAPLDDKIATLCINRTSEGVWVPATVTELTDRVVRQAPLFVGQQLCEIYAPGGVVFECRSGRGLYCPQSARYLKGLNGHKKDIDLTPAEVAALTPYHVRYAYPAFSMDVDYRGSVTFTPGIERRITVTLVNSFTQYQQQWARVTLYTPPCAAVSSPRTVMLPLNNHVGAKAECTFAFTADETAPAKLELLVDVALEGRHSNGIAKVTLMAAEAEAGF
;
A
#
# COMPACT_ATOMS: atom_id res chain seq x y z
N MET A 1 -17.87 17.44 7.16
CA MET A 1 -17.05 18.65 7.41
C MET A 1 -16.57 19.19 6.07
N LYS A 2 -16.58 20.52 5.87
CA LYS A 2 -16.11 21.13 4.63
C LYS A 2 -14.63 21.51 4.74
N LEU A 3 -13.86 21.18 3.70
CA LEU A 3 -12.45 21.57 3.58
C LEU A 3 -12.32 22.42 2.30
N GLU A 4 -12.01 23.70 2.48
CA GLU A 4 -11.88 24.66 1.39
C GLU A 4 -10.54 24.52 0.67
N TYR A 5 -10.51 24.82 -0.63
CA TYR A 5 -9.34 24.65 -1.48
C TYR A 5 -8.05 25.32 -0.95
N PRO A 6 -8.06 26.56 -0.43
CA PRO A 6 -6.83 27.19 0.07
C PRO A 6 -6.22 26.41 1.26
N VAL A 7 -7.06 25.89 2.16
CA VAL A 7 -6.62 25.09 3.31
C VAL A 7 -6.15 23.71 2.84
N TYR A 8 -6.90 23.08 1.93
CA TYR A 8 -6.51 21.81 1.35
C TYR A 8 -5.14 21.90 0.66
N ARG A 9 -4.95 22.89 -0.23
CA ARG A 9 -3.69 23.09 -0.96
C ARG A 9 -2.52 23.32 0.00
N ASP A 10 -2.72 24.14 1.06
CA ASP A 10 -1.70 24.40 2.07
C ASP A 10 -1.29 23.12 2.83
N LYS A 11 -2.25 22.26 3.15
CA LYS A 11 -1.99 20.95 3.77
C LYS A 11 -1.27 19.97 2.84
N VAL A 12 -1.63 19.93 1.55
CA VAL A 12 -0.92 19.12 0.54
C VAL A 12 0.51 19.63 0.36
N MET A 13 0.70 20.94 0.30
CA MET A 13 2.05 21.53 0.27
C MET A 13 2.85 21.18 1.53
N GLY A 14 2.20 21.24 2.69
CA GLY A 14 2.80 20.81 3.96
C GLY A 14 3.21 19.34 3.97
N CYS A 15 2.40 18.48 3.38
CA CYS A 15 2.71 17.05 3.21
C CYS A 15 4.03 16.85 2.47
N TRP A 16 4.15 17.39 1.27
CA TRP A 16 5.34 17.23 0.43
C TRP A 16 6.57 17.91 0.99
N ALA A 17 6.42 19.11 1.55
CA ALA A 17 7.51 19.81 2.21
C ALA A 17 8.01 19.04 3.45
N GLY A 18 7.08 18.57 4.28
CA GLY A 18 7.41 17.75 5.46
C GLY A 18 8.08 16.43 5.10
N LYS A 19 7.59 15.77 4.04
CA LYS A 19 8.21 14.54 3.52
C LYS A 19 9.64 14.78 3.04
N ASN A 20 9.85 15.81 2.26
CA ASN A 20 11.17 16.18 1.75
C ASN A 20 12.14 16.50 2.91
N VAL A 21 11.68 17.26 3.93
CA VAL A 21 12.48 17.54 5.14
C VAL A 21 12.86 16.25 5.86
N GLY A 22 11.91 15.35 6.10
CA GLY A 22 12.13 14.12 6.84
C GLY A 22 13.09 13.18 6.12
N GLY A 23 12.87 12.94 4.81
CA GLY A 23 13.73 12.08 4.00
C GLY A 23 15.18 12.61 3.96
N VAL A 24 15.36 13.93 3.78
CA VAL A 24 16.70 14.55 3.81
C VAL A 24 17.35 14.44 5.18
N LEU A 25 16.60 14.58 6.28
CA LEU A 25 17.14 14.43 7.63
C LEU A 25 17.59 13.00 7.90
N GLY A 26 16.78 12.03 7.52
CA GLY A 26 17.02 10.61 7.80
C GLY A 26 18.10 9.96 6.93
N ALA A 27 18.21 10.34 5.64
CA ALA A 27 19.07 9.68 4.65
C ALA A 27 20.52 9.40 5.08
N PRO A 28 21.25 10.26 5.84
CA PRO A 28 22.61 9.93 6.29
C PRO A 28 22.68 8.80 7.32
N PHE A 29 21.54 8.44 7.89
CA PHE A 29 21.43 7.46 8.99
C PHE A 29 20.67 6.19 8.59
N GLU A 30 20.13 6.15 7.39
CA GLU A 30 19.52 4.95 6.80
C GLU A 30 20.50 3.77 6.88
N CYS A 31 19.98 2.58 7.13
CA CYS A 31 20.75 1.34 7.34
C CYS A 31 21.66 1.33 8.58
N LYS A 32 21.68 2.38 9.38
CA LYS A 32 22.47 2.41 10.63
C LYS A 32 21.61 1.98 11.80
N ARG A 33 21.74 0.72 12.16
CA ARG A 33 21.01 0.11 13.28
C ARG A 33 21.60 0.56 14.62
N GLN A 34 21.42 1.81 14.95
CA GLN A 34 21.94 2.44 16.16
C GLN A 34 21.01 3.54 16.66
N PHE A 35 21.21 3.96 17.90
CA PHE A 35 20.54 5.13 18.45
C PHE A 35 21.29 6.41 18.03
N ASN A 36 20.63 7.30 17.29
CA ASN A 36 21.20 8.56 16.76
C ASN A 36 20.75 9.79 17.58
N GLY A 37 20.86 9.71 18.91
CA GLY A 37 20.28 10.68 19.84
C GLY A 37 20.87 12.08 19.85
N ASP A 38 22.03 12.29 19.20
CA ASP A 38 22.74 13.58 19.16
C ASP A 38 22.42 14.41 17.90
N VAL A 39 21.49 13.92 17.06
CA VAL A 39 21.10 14.58 15.81
C VAL A 39 19.95 15.55 16.08
N ASP A 40 20.17 16.83 15.87
CA ASP A 40 19.21 17.92 16.10
C ASP A 40 18.89 18.76 14.84
N PHE A 41 19.60 18.46 13.74
CA PHE A 41 19.43 19.12 12.43
C PHE A 41 20.09 18.28 11.32
N TYR A 42 20.03 18.78 10.07
CA TYR A 42 20.73 18.17 8.94
C TYR A 42 22.23 18.08 9.17
N THR A 43 22.82 16.93 8.84
CA THR A 43 24.26 16.68 9.01
C THR A 43 25.06 16.71 7.71
N GLN A 44 24.38 16.62 6.56
CA GLN A 44 24.98 16.65 5.22
C GLN A 44 25.02 18.06 4.63
N ASP A 45 25.85 18.22 3.59
CA ASP A 45 25.93 19.47 2.82
C ASP A 45 24.70 19.62 1.91
N LEU A 46 23.88 20.63 2.18
CA LEU A 46 22.69 20.99 1.42
C LEU A 46 22.89 22.23 0.53
N SER A 47 24.11 22.67 0.29
CA SER A 47 24.40 23.84 -0.55
C SER A 47 23.86 23.70 -1.98
N LYS A 48 23.58 22.48 -2.45
CA LYS A 48 23.00 22.16 -3.77
C LYS A 48 21.49 21.85 -3.72
N GLY A 49 20.87 21.91 -2.55
CA GLY A 49 19.49 21.52 -2.30
C GLY A 49 19.36 20.12 -1.68
N PRO A 50 18.15 19.50 -1.72
CA PRO A 50 17.91 18.21 -1.11
C PRO A 50 18.71 17.08 -1.76
N VAL A 51 18.98 16.03 -0.99
CA VAL A 51 19.51 14.77 -1.51
C VAL A 51 18.38 13.96 -2.15
N PRO A 52 18.66 13.16 -3.21
CA PRO A 52 17.67 12.27 -3.80
C PRO A 52 17.17 11.24 -2.79
N ASN A 53 15.87 10.91 -2.87
CA ASN A 53 15.23 9.95 -2.00
C ASN A 53 14.07 9.26 -2.74
N ASP A 54 13.94 7.94 -2.64
CA ASP A 54 12.89 7.16 -3.28
C ASP A 54 11.51 7.34 -2.63
N ASP A 55 11.44 7.70 -1.37
CA ASP A 55 10.21 8.06 -0.66
C ASP A 55 9.32 9.06 -1.42
N LEU A 56 9.94 10.03 -2.08
CA LEU A 56 9.23 11.02 -2.88
C LEU A 56 9.06 10.58 -4.34
N ASP A 57 10.01 9.83 -4.87
CA ASP A 57 10.04 9.39 -6.26
C ASP A 57 8.82 8.53 -6.61
N LEU A 58 8.48 7.57 -5.76
CA LEU A 58 7.35 6.67 -6.00
C LEU A 58 6.03 7.42 -6.03
N GLN A 59 5.87 8.46 -5.22
CA GLN A 59 4.69 9.34 -5.23
C GLN A 59 4.50 10.04 -6.60
N ILE A 60 5.62 10.43 -7.23
CA ILE A 60 5.61 11.08 -8.56
C ILE A 60 5.22 10.08 -9.65
N VAL A 61 5.68 8.85 -9.55
CA VAL A 61 5.31 7.76 -10.47
C VAL A 61 3.80 7.46 -10.36
N TRP A 62 3.27 7.39 -9.13
CA TRP A 62 1.82 7.16 -8.90
C TRP A 62 0.97 8.35 -9.35
N LEU A 63 1.46 9.58 -9.14
CA LEU A 63 0.78 10.76 -9.68
C LEU A 63 0.64 10.67 -11.20
N ALA A 64 1.68 10.25 -11.92
CA ALA A 64 1.61 10.06 -13.37
C ALA A 64 0.60 8.97 -13.77
N ALA A 65 0.48 7.90 -12.99
CA ALA A 65 -0.56 6.88 -13.20
C ALA A 65 -1.95 7.48 -13.01
N VAL A 66 -2.17 8.26 -11.94
CA VAL A 66 -3.45 8.91 -11.65
C VAL A 66 -3.80 9.96 -12.71
N GLU A 67 -2.85 10.75 -13.20
CA GLU A 67 -3.06 11.73 -14.27
C GLU A 67 -3.55 11.07 -15.57
N ARG A 68 -3.12 9.85 -15.82
CA ARG A 68 -3.48 9.11 -17.03
C ARG A 68 -4.77 8.29 -16.89
N TYR A 69 -4.96 7.64 -15.75
CA TYR A 69 -6.04 6.66 -15.53
C TYR A 69 -7.11 7.12 -14.54
N GLY A 70 -6.87 8.21 -13.80
CA GLY A 70 -7.81 8.74 -12.81
C GLY A 70 -8.17 7.68 -11.76
N ARG A 71 -9.45 7.58 -11.46
CA ARG A 71 -10.03 6.64 -10.49
C ARG A 71 -9.94 5.16 -10.89
N THR A 72 -9.57 4.86 -12.11
CA THR A 72 -9.45 3.46 -12.58
C THR A 72 -8.08 2.85 -12.29
N VAL A 73 -7.17 3.61 -11.67
CA VAL A 73 -5.90 3.08 -11.16
C VAL A 73 -6.17 1.89 -10.25
N ASN A 74 -5.42 0.82 -10.47
CA ASN A 74 -5.47 -0.42 -9.69
C ASN A 74 -4.10 -1.10 -9.69
N ALA A 75 -3.96 -2.17 -8.94
CA ALA A 75 -2.70 -2.90 -8.78
C ALA A 75 -2.08 -3.36 -10.12
N SER A 76 -2.88 -3.75 -11.11
CA SER A 76 -2.37 -4.17 -12.42
C SER A 76 -1.75 -3.00 -13.19
N ILE A 77 -2.39 -1.82 -13.16
CA ILE A 77 -1.85 -0.59 -13.77
C ILE A 77 -0.56 -0.18 -13.06
N LEU A 78 -0.56 -0.18 -11.72
CA LEU A 78 0.63 0.17 -10.94
C LEU A 78 1.77 -0.81 -11.17
N GLY A 79 1.48 -2.11 -11.35
CA GLY A 79 2.48 -3.12 -11.73
C GLY A 79 3.19 -2.79 -13.05
N GLU A 80 2.45 -2.30 -14.06
CA GLU A 80 3.05 -1.83 -15.32
C GLU A 80 3.93 -0.59 -15.12
N TYR A 81 3.52 0.32 -14.21
CA TYR A 81 4.34 1.48 -13.84
C TYR A 81 5.62 1.07 -13.09
N TRP A 82 5.54 0.07 -12.21
CA TRP A 82 6.71 -0.54 -11.59
C TRP A 82 7.71 -1.06 -12.62
N LEU A 83 7.24 -1.81 -13.62
CA LEU A 83 8.09 -2.39 -14.66
C LEU A 83 8.71 -1.34 -15.58
N SER A 84 8.01 -0.22 -15.83
CA SER A 84 8.38 0.76 -16.84
C SER A 84 9.15 1.96 -16.28
N PHE A 85 8.81 2.42 -15.07
CA PHE A 85 9.26 3.73 -14.58
C PHE A 85 10.07 3.69 -13.29
N VAL A 86 10.03 2.61 -12.51
CA VAL A 86 10.86 2.44 -11.32
C VAL A 86 12.15 1.71 -11.69
N THR A 87 13.29 2.41 -11.62
CA THR A 87 14.57 1.90 -12.15
C THR A 87 15.25 0.84 -11.27
N PRO A 88 15.35 0.98 -9.93
CA PRO A 88 16.08 0.03 -9.10
C PRO A 88 15.37 -1.32 -8.97
N ASN A 89 16.16 -2.36 -8.68
CA ASN A 89 15.68 -3.70 -8.37
C ASN A 89 16.10 -4.08 -6.92
N TRP A 90 15.99 -3.13 -6.01
CA TRP A 90 16.30 -3.37 -4.60
C TRP A 90 15.25 -4.27 -3.98
N VAL A 91 15.65 -5.12 -3.05
CA VAL A 91 14.81 -5.94 -2.15
C VAL A 91 13.42 -6.28 -2.73
N GLU A 92 12.35 -5.80 -2.15
CA GLU A 92 10.97 -6.02 -2.61
C GLU A 92 10.69 -5.45 -4.02
N TYR A 93 11.33 -4.34 -4.43
CA TYR A 93 11.18 -3.78 -5.78
C TYR A 93 11.62 -4.79 -6.84
N GLY A 94 12.77 -5.44 -6.61
CA GLY A 94 13.30 -6.49 -7.48
C GLY A 94 12.42 -7.72 -7.50
N THR A 95 12.00 -8.20 -6.34
CA THR A 95 11.17 -9.39 -6.19
C THR A 95 9.80 -9.19 -6.84
N GLY A 96 9.10 -8.08 -6.53
CA GLY A 96 7.81 -7.76 -7.13
C GLY A 96 7.89 -7.66 -8.65
N LYS A 97 8.90 -6.98 -9.20
CA LYS A 97 9.11 -6.90 -10.65
C LYS A 97 9.44 -8.25 -11.29
N SER A 98 10.19 -9.11 -10.61
CA SER A 98 10.50 -10.46 -11.09
C SER A 98 9.23 -11.31 -11.17
N ASN A 99 8.40 -11.26 -10.14
CA ASN A 99 7.12 -11.95 -10.10
C ASN A 99 6.15 -11.45 -11.20
N LEU A 100 6.05 -10.14 -11.39
CA LEU A 100 5.26 -9.56 -12.49
C LEU A 100 5.72 -10.05 -13.85
N ARG A 101 7.05 -10.08 -14.12
CA ARG A 101 7.62 -10.62 -15.37
C ARG A 101 7.36 -12.11 -15.53
N ALA A 102 7.33 -12.87 -14.43
CA ALA A 102 6.94 -14.27 -14.45
C ALA A 102 5.44 -14.48 -14.77
N GLY A 103 4.63 -13.41 -14.72
CA GLY A 103 3.18 -13.45 -14.95
C GLY A 103 2.36 -13.70 -13.70
N LEU A 104 2.96 -13.54 -12.52
CA LEU A 104 2.28 -13.55 -11.24
C LEU A 104 1.71 -12.14 -10.99
N LEU A 105 0.40 -12.00 -11.17
CA LEU A 105 -0.29 -10.71 -11.00
C LEU A 105 -0.53 -10.39 -9.53
N PRO A 106 -0.68 -9.10 -9.15
CA PRO A 106 -1.06 -8.72 -7.80
C PRO A 106 -2.35 -9.43 -7.34
N PRO A 107 -2.42 -9.92 -6.13
CA PRO A 107 -1.47 -9.80 -5.02
C PRO A 107 -0.36 -10.87 -4.97
N LEU A 108 -0.33 -11.81 -5.93
CA LEU A 108 0.71 -12.86 -5.97
C LEU A 108 2.10 -12.27 -6.13
N SER A 109 2.24 -11.21 -6.93
CA SER A 109 3.54 -10.55 -7.18
C SER A 109 4.18 -10.01 -5.91
N GLY A 110 3.39 -9.50 -4.98
CA GLY A 110 3.87 -8.99 -3.70
C GLY A 110 4.11 -10.07 -2.64
N HIS A 111 3.63 -11.31 -2.88
CA HIS A 111 3.65 -12.35 -1.85
C HIS A 111 4.57 -13.52 -2.17
N VAL A 112 4.51 -14.07 -3.40
CA VAL A 112 5.18 -15.33 -3.75
C VAL A 112 6.69 -15.16 -3.71
N ASP A 113 7.36 -16.02 -2.92
CA ASP A 113 8.81 -16.04 -2.71
C ASP A 113 9.41 -14.67 -2.36
N ASN A 114 8.62 -13.81 -1.73
CA ASN A 114 9.00 -12.47 -1.33
C ASN A 114 9.34 -12.44 0.16
N VAL A 115 10.61 -12.60 0.49
CA VAL A 115 11.10 -12.49 1.87
C VAL A 115 10.97 -11.06 2.41
N TYR A 116 10.93 -10.06 1.52
CA TYR A 116 10.84 -8.63 1.83
C TYR A 116 9.41 -8.09 1.90
N ARG A 117 8.38 -8.95 1.83
CA ARG A 117 6.97 -8.54 1.78
C ARG A 117 6.50 -7.68 2.95
N ASN A 118 7.25 -7.66 4.06
CA ASN A 118 6.98 -6.87 5.25
C ASN A 118 7.85 -5.61 5.37
N SER A 119 8.64 -5.25 4.34
CA SER A 119 9.55 -4.11 4.36
C SER A 119 8.85 -2.76 4.37
N CYS A 120 9.63 -1.70 4.56
CA CYS A 120 9.16 -0.32 4.63
C CYS A 120 8.72 0.25 3.28
N GLY A 121 9.19 -0.28 2.16
CA GLY A 121 9.06 0.30 0.82
C GLY A 121 7.64 0.62 0.35
N CYS A 122 6.57 0.13 1.03
CA CYS A 122 5.21 0.52 0.67
C CYS A 122 4.67 1.68 1.49
N PHE A 123 4.86 1.75 2.80
CA PHE A 123 4.26 2.82 3.59
C PHE A 123 4.84 4.21 3.27
N ILE A 124 6.04 4.26 2.69
CA ILE A 124 6.70 5.50 2.26
C ILE A 124 5.98 6.19 1.10
N ARG A 125 5.06 5.54 0.42
CA ARG A 125 4.35 6.05 -0.76
C ARG A 125 2.85 6.24 -0.58
N SER A 126 2.39 6.22 0.67
CA SER A 126 0.98 6.34 1.06
C SER A 126 0.39 7.75 0.90
N GLU A 127 1.22 8.80 0.92
CA GLU A 127 0.81 10.20 0.97
C GLU A 127 -0.01 10.63 -0.26
N ILE A 128 0.32 10.12 -1.44
CA ILE A 128 -0.43 10.44 -2.66
C ILE A 128 -1.90 10.04 -2.53
N TRP A 129 -2.17 8.86 -1.98
CA TRP A 129 -3.53 8.36 -1.78
C TRP A 129 -4.29 9.17 -0.74
N ALA A 130 -3.62 9.62 0.31
CA ALA A 130 -4.18 10.50 1.32
C ALA A 130 -4.49 11.90 0.77
N CYS A 131 -3.57 12.50 0.01
CA CYS A 131 -3.74 13.81 -0.61
C CYS A 131 -4.84 13.82 -1.67
N LEU A 132 -5.01 12.73 -2.42
CA LEU A 132 -6.09 12.57 -3.39
C LEU A 132 -7.46 12.30 -2.74
N ALA A 133 -7.49 11.84 -1.49
CA ALA A 133 -8.71 11.51 -0.75
C ALA A 133 -8.76 12.20 0.62
N PRO A 134 -8.72 13.58 0.69
CA PRO A 134 -8.66 14.30 1.95
C PRO A 134 -9.91 14.05 2.80
N GLY A 135 -9.73 13.63 4.06
CA GLY A 135 -10.82 13.31 4.97
C GLY A 135 -11.70 12.14 4.54
N GLN A 136 -11.18 11.25 3.69
CA GLN A 136 -11.83 10.02 3.22
C GLN A 136 -10.93 8.79 3.45
N PRO A 137 -10.65 8.41 4.71
CA PRO A 137 -9.67 7.36 5.02
C PRO A 137 -9.98 6.01 4.35
N GLN A 138 -11.26 5.67 4.21
CA GLN A 138 -11.69 4.44 3.54
C GLN A 138 -11.23 4.41 2.06
N LEU A 139 -11.34 5.55 1.37
CA LEU A 139 -10.92 5.64 -0.04
C LEU A 139 -9.39 5.59 -0.14
N ALA A 140 -8.68 6.32 0.72
CA ALA A 140 -7.22 6.28 0.78
C ALA A 140 -6.69 4.87 1.06
N ALA A 141 -7.23 4.18 2.07
CA ALA A 141 -6.89 2.80 2.42
C ALA A 141 -7.13 1.80 1.26
N GLN A 142 -8.19 2.01 0.47
CA GLN A 142 -8.49 1.16 -0.68
C GLN A 142 -7.40 1.27 -1.76
N TYR A 143 -6.98 2.49 -2.12
CA TYR A 143 -5.94 2.69 -3.14
C TYR A 143 -4.54 2.34 -2.63
N ALA A 144 -4.24 2.60 -1.35
CA ALA A 144 -3.02 2.14 -0.69
C ALA A 144 -2.89 0.61 -0.77
N ARG A 145 -4.00 -0.13 -0.57
CA ARG A 145 -3.97 -1.58 -0.77
C ARG A 145 -3.66 -1.96 -2.22
N GLU A 146 -4.28 -1.30 -3.20
CA GLU A 146 -4.00 -1.57 -4.62
C GLU A 146 -2.53 -1.30 -4.98
N ASP A 147 -1.90 -0.34 -4.33
CA ASP A 147 -0.48 -0.06 -4.44
C ASP A 147 0.36 -1.16 -3.76
N ALA A 148 0.14 -1.37 -2.47
CA ALA A 148 0.94 -2.27 -1.65
C ALA A 148 1.02 -3.71 -2.20
N ILE A 149 -0.10 -4.26 -2.69
CA ILE A 149 -0.16 -5.65 -3.16
C ILE A 149 0.66 -5.93 -4.44
N VAL A 150 1.26 -4.92 -5.04
CA VAL A 150 2.12 -5.10 -6.22
C VAL A 150 3.44 -5.75 -5.83
N ASP A 151 4.04 -5.32 -4.73
CA ASP A 151 5.37 -5.73 -4.28
C ASP A 151 5.45 -6.12 -2.80
N HIS A 152 4.36 -5.96 -2.04
CA HIS A 152 4.23 -6.32 -0.62
C HIS A 152 3.00 -7.18 -0.35
N SER A 153 2.97 -7.76 0.87
CA SER A 153 1.77 -8.39 1.44
C SER A 153 1.83 -8.33 2.97
N GLU A 154 0.78 -8.83 3.62
CA GLU A 154 0.75 -8.92 5.09
C GLU A 154 1.11 -7.59 5.78
N GLU A 155 2.13 -7.58 6.64
CA GLU A 155 2.48 -6.43 7.49
C GLU A 155 2.93 -5.21 6.68
N GLY A 156 3.65 -5.38 5.56
CA GLY A 156 4.01 -4.27 4.69
C GLY A 156 2.78 -3.58 4.10
N MET A 157 1.84 -4.37 3.57
CA MET A 157 0.56 -3.85 3.06
C MET A 157 -0.27 -3.18 4.17
N TYR A 158 -0.30 -3.76 5.39
CA TYR A 158 -1.03 -3.15 6.50
C TYR A 158 -0.43 -1.80 6.89
N ALA A 159 0.89 -1.66 6.81
CA ALA A 159 1.58 -0.41 7.11
C ALA A 159 1.17 0.72 6.14
N GLU A 160 1.09 0.45 4.84
CA GLU A 160 0.65 1.44 3.86
C GLU A 160 -0.84 1.81 4.04
N ILE A 161 -1.70 0.82 4.27
CA ILE A 161 -3.12 1.06 4.57
C ILE A 161 -3.26 1.94 5.82
N PHE A 162 -2.49 1.65 6.88
CA PHE A 162 -2.48 2.41 8.12
C PHE A 162 -2.06 3.87 7.88
N THR A 163 -0.91 4.09 7.23
CA THR A 163 -0.38 5.44 6.99
C THR A 163 -1.27 6.25 6.07
N ALA A 164 -1.80 5.67 4.99
CA ALA A 164 -2.74 6.35 4.10
C ALA A 164 -4.05 6.74 4.80
N ALA A 165 -4.60 5.87 5.64
CA ALA A 165 -5.81 6.16 6.41
C ALA A 165 -5.56 7.27 7.45
N LEU A 166 -4.42 7.20 8.16
CA LEU A 166 -3.99 8.21 9.13
C LEU A 166 -3.85 9.58 8.48
N GLN A 167 -3.07 9.65 7.41
CA GLN A 167 -2.77 10.88 6.68
C GLN A 167 -4.01 11.47 6.01
N SER A 168 -4.91 10.65 5.48
CA SER A 168 -6.21 11.13 4.96
C SER A 168 -7.08 11.75 6.07
N ALA A 169 -7.13 11.11 7.25
CA ALA A 169 -7.84 11.66 8.40
C ALA A 169 -7.19 12.95 8.93
N ALA A 170 -5.87 13.10 8.83
CA ALA A 170 -5.11 14.27 9.28
C ALA A 170 -5.47 15.59 8.55
N PHE A 171 -6.18 15.51 7.41
CA PHE A 171 -6.74 16.71 6.78
C PHE A 171 -7.83 17.38 7.65
N VAL A 172 -8.47 16.64 8.56
CA VAL A 172 -9.63 17.11 9.34
C VAL A 172 -9.56 16.81 10.85
N GLU A 173 -8.57 16.05 11.27
CA GLU A 173 -8.27 15.71 12.67
C GLU A 173 -6.80 16.05 12.95
N SER A 174 -6.45 16.32 14.20
CA SER A 174 -5.08 16.69 14.59
C SER A 174 -4.59 15.99 15.86
N ASP A 175 -5.49 15.35 16.63
CA ASP A 175 -5.07 14.63 17.83
C ASP A 175 -4.37 13.31 17.46
N PRO A 176 -3.10 13.11 17.88
CA PRO A 176 -2.33 11.92 17.51
C PRO A 176 -3.01 10.60 17.92
N ASN A 177 -3.57 10.54 19.11
CA ASN A 177 -4.20 9.31 19.60
C ASN A 177 -5.46 8.98 18.81
N THR A 178 -6.27 9.97 18.48
CA THR A 178 -7.47 9.81 17.64
C THR A 178 -7.09 9.36 16.23
N LEU A 179 -6.05 9.97 15.63
CA LEU A 179 -5.57 9.59 14.29
C LEU A 179 -5.04 8.15 14.25
N ILE A 180 -4.27 7.75 15.26
CA ILE A 180 -3.78 6.37 15.41
C ILE A 180 -4.97 5.39 15.55
N ASP A 181 -5.98 5.70 16.37
CA ASP A 181 -7.16 4.85 16.52
C ASP A 181 -7.96 4.71 15.22
N ILE A 182 -8.12 5.81 14.47
CA ILE A 182 -8.74 5.78 13.15
C ILE A 182 -7.99 4.84 12.23
N ALA A 183 -6.68 5.01 12.11
CA ALA A 183 -5.84 4.23 11.20
C ALA A 183 -5.79 2.74 11.56
N LEU A 184 -5.66 2.41 12.85
CA LEU A 184 -5.69 1.02 13.33
C LEU A 184 -7.02 0.31 13.01
N SER A 185 -8.12 1.05 12.86
CA SER A 185 -9.40 0.45 12.50
C SER A 185 -9.43 -0.15 11.08
N TYR A 186 -8.45 0.19 10.22
CA TYR A 186 -8.35 -0.27 8.83
C TYR A 186 -7.45 -1.49 8.62
N VAL A 187 -6.77 -1.95 9.67
CA VAL A 187 -5.85 -3.08 9.64
C VAL A 187 -6.26 -4.16 10.64
N PRO A 188 -5.78 -5.42 10.48
CA PRO A 188 -6.07 -6.47 11.47
C PRO A 188 -5.56 -6.10 12.85
N ALA A 189 -6.42 -6.27 13.86
CA ALA A 189 -6.11 -5.88 15.24
C ALA A 189 -5.02 -6.74 15.90
N ASP A 190 -4.77 -7.92 15.38
CA ASP A 190 -3.75 -8.89 15.82
C ASP A 190 -2.46 -8.84 14.99
N SER A 191 -2.34 -7.86 14.06
CA SER A 191 -1.13 -7.66 13.27
C SER A 191 0.08 -7.27 14.17
N ALA A 192 1.30 -7.52 13.67
CA ALA A 192 2.52 -7.07 14.32
C ALA A 192 2.58 -5.54 14.39
N LEU A 193 2.13 -4.87 13.32
CA LEU A 193 1.98 -3.42 13.24
C LEU A 193 1.12 -2.88 14.39
N ALA A 194 -0.08 -3.44 14.58
CA ALA A 194 -0.99 -2.99 15.64
C ALA A 194 -0.39 -3.19 17.05
N ARG A 195 0.30 -4.31 17.27
CA ARG A 195 0.98 -4.59 18.56
C ARG A 195 2.13 -3.62 18.82
N ALA A 196 2.97 -3.34 17.83
CA ALA A 196 4.11 -2.43 17.97
C ALA A 196 3.64 -0.99 18.25
N ILE A 197 2.61 -0.50 17.54
CA ILE A 197 2.02 0.82 17.78
C ILE A 197 1.36 0.89 19.16
N ALA A 198 0.68 -0.17 19.61
CA ALA A 198 0.09 -0.23 20.96
C ALA A 198 1.17 -0.14 22.04
N GLU A 199 2.35 -0.76 21.83
CA GLU A 199 3.47 -0.64 22.75
C GLU A 199 4.05 0.78 22.79
N ALA A 200 4.22 1.43 21.64
CA ALA A 200 4.67 2.83 21.57
C ALA A 200 3.73 3.76 22.38
N ARG A 201 2.41 3.62 22.20
CA ARG A 201 1.41 4.38 22.98
C ARG A 201 1.46 4.07 24.45
N ARG A 202 1.59 2.79 24.83
CA ARG A 202 1.69 2.37 26.24
C ARG A 202 2.90 2.96 26.91
N CYS A 203 4.05 2.98 26.23
CA CYS A 203 5.28 3.59 26.74
C CYS A 203 5.08 5.09 27.00
N TYR A 204 4.52 5.82 26.05
CA TYR A 204 4.23 7.25 26.21
C TYR A 204 3.25 7.52 27.37
N GLN A 205 2.14 6.79 27.44
CA GLN A 205 1.13 6.95 28.50
C GLN A 205 1.71 6.68 29.90
N ASN A 206 2.65 5.75 30.01
CA ASN A 206 3.31 5.41 31.28
C ASN A 206 4.60 6.22 31.52
N GLN A 207 4.88 7.25 30.71
CA GLN A 207 6.05 8.12 30.82
C GLN A 207 7.37 7.33 30.89
N VAL A 208 7.48 6.25 30.12
CA VAL A 208 8.70 5.47 29.97
C VAL A 208 9.78 6.33 29.30
N ASP A 209 11.03 6.22 29.73
CA ASP A 209 12.14 6.90 29.04
C ASP A 209 12.17 6.53 27.56
N PHE A 210 12.47 7.50 26.67
CA PHE A 210 12.39 7.31 25.21
C PHE A 210 13.28 6.18 24.71
N ARG A 211 14.50 6.05 25.25
CA ARG A 211 15.43 4.98 24.85
C ARG A 211 14.91 3.60 25.26
N GLU A 212 14.35 3.51 26.44
CA GLU A 212 13.69 2.28 26.91
C GLU A 212 12.42 1.98 26.10
N ALA A 213 11.64 3.00 25.76
CA ALA A 213 10.46 2.86 24.92
C ALA A 213 10.79 2.34 23.52
N ARG A 214 11.87 2.84 22.90
CA ARG A 214 12.42 2.34 21.64
C ARG A 214 12.74 0.84 21.73
N LYS A 215 13.47 0.41 22.79
CA LYS A 215 13.79 -1.01 23.01
C LYS A 215 12.55 -1.89 23.13
N ARG A 216 11.52 -1.42 23.82
CA ARG A 216 10.26 -2.16 23.97
C ARG A 216 9.50 -2.30 22.66
N VAL A 217 9.45 -1.25 21.86
CA VAL A 217 8.85 -1.30 20.51
C VAL A 217 9.58 -2.30 19.64
N HIS A 218 10.91 -2.24 19.58
CA HIS A 218 11.75 -3.20 18.86
C HIS A 218 11.47 -4.65 19.28
N ASN A 219 11.46 -4.92 20.57
CA ASN A 219 11.22 -6.27 21.09
C ASN A 219 9.80 -6.79 20.81
N THR A 220 8.84 -5.90 20.53
CA THR A 220 7.45 -6.29 20.21
C THR A 220 7.31 -6.75 18.76
N ALA A 221 8.09 -6.18 17.86
CA ALA A 221 8.06 -6.49 16.43
C ALA A 221 9.48 -6.42 15.83
N PRO A 222 10.37 -7.35 16.22
CA PRO A 222 11.72 -7.39 15.66
C PRO A 222 11.69 -7.70 14.16
N GLY A 223 12.75 -7.32 13.46
CA GLY A 223 12.90 -7.55 12.03
C GLY A 223 12.78 -9.03 11.64
N THR A 224 12.20 -9.29 10.46
CA THR A 224 11.90 -10.64 9.95
C THR A 224 12.76 -11.05 8.76
N PHE A 225 13.50 -10.13 8.13
CA PHE A 225 14.38 -10.40 7.00
C PHE A 225 15.72 -9.66 7.15
N GLY A 226 16.74 -10.11 6.41
CA GLY A 226 18.05 -9.46 6.33
C GLY A 226 18.26 -8.78 4.98
N LEU A 227 19.03 -7.70 4.94
CA LEU A 227 19.51 -7.11 3.71
C LEU A 227 20.60 -8.01 3.11
N GLN A 228 20.45 -8.40 1.84
CA GLN A 228 21.38 -9.33 1.16
C GLN A 228 22.78 -8.76 0.97
N GLU A 229 22.94 -7.44 0.97
CA GLU A 229 24.22 -6.76 0.76
C GLU A 229 25.10 -6.77 2.02
N TRP A 230 24.55 -7.17 3.17
CA TRP A 230 25.26 -7.20 4.43
C TRP A 230 25.61 -8.64 4.78
N THR A 231 26.89 -8.90 4.92
CA THR A 231 27.35 -10.17 5.46
C THR A 231 26.99 -10.24 6.95
N LEU A 232 26.58 -11.42 7.41
CA LEU A 232 26.20 -11.62 8.83
C LEU A 232 27.33 -11.21 9.81
N ASP A 233 28.59 -11.24 9.35
CA ASP A 233 29.76 -10.86 10.14
C ASP A 233 29.90 -9.33 10.33
N GLU A 234 29.22 -8.52 9.51
CA GLU A 234 29.26 -7.05 9.55
C GLU A 234 28.13 -6.44 10.37
N ILE A 235 27.15 -7.24 10.76
CA ILE A 235 25.98 -6.76 11.49
C ILE A 235 26.25 -6.86 12.99
N PRO A 236 26.21 -5.74 13.73
CA PRO A 236 26.40 -5.80 15.17
C PRO A 236 25.25 -6.55 15.83
N VAL A 237 25.57 -7.44 16.76
CA VAL A 237 24.57 -8.16 17.57
C VAL A 237 23.78 -7.21 18.45
N LYS A 238 24.41 -6.11 18.88
CA LYS A 238 23.80 -5.05 19.69
C LYS A 238 24.11 -3.69 19.11
N ASP A 239 23.18 -2.77 19.30
CA ASP A 239 23.41 -1.37 18.98
C ASP A 239 24.31 -0.66 20.02
N ASN A 240 24.56 0.64 19.81
CA ASN A 240 25.37 1.48 20.70
C ASN A 240 24.71 1.73 22.09
N GLU A 241 23.46 1.37 22.28
CA GLU A 241 22.74 1.42 23.57
C GLU A 241 22.55 0.02 24.19
N GLY A 242 23.17 -1.01 23.60
CA GLY A 242 23.12 -2.39 24.09
C GLY A 242 21.81 -3.12 23.81
N MET A 243 20.99 -2.62 22.89
CA MET A 243 19.79 -3.31 22.42
C MET A 243 20.19 -4.47 21.50
N GLU A 244 19.66 -5.65 21.76
CA GLU A 244 19.82 -6.81 20.87
C GLU A 244 19.10 -6.54 19.54
N LEU A 245 19.83 -6.56 18.44
CA LEU A 245 19.27 -6.18 17.13
C LEU A 245 18.55 -7.31 16.41
N GLY A 246 18.84 -8.56 16.78
CA GLY A 246 18.20 -9.72 16.15
C GLY A 246 18.47 -9.79 14.64
N THR A 247 17.49 -10.27 13.88
CA THR A 247 17.56 -10.31 12.42
C THR A 247 17.56 -8.88 11.87
N PRO A 248 18.53 -8.52 11.02
CA PRO A 248 18.52 -7.19 10.39
C PRO A 248 17.37 -7.06 9.41
N GLY A 249 16.69 -5.93 9.42
CA GLY A 249 15.62 -5.69 8.47
C GLY A 249 15.02 -4.30 8.62
N PHE A 250 14.36 -3.88 7.56
CA PHE A 250 13.56 -2.67 7.50
C PHE A 250 12.09 -3.03 7.55
N ASP A 251 11.70 -3.78 8.59
CA ASP A 251 10.32 -4.20 8.74
C ASP A 251 9.40 -3.02 9.04
N ALA A 252 8.30 -2.92 8.31
CA ALA A 252 7.33 -1.86 8.43
C ALA A 252 6.69 -1.76 9.83
N PRO A 253 6.35 -2.86 10.52
CA PRO A 253 5.75 -2.79 11.87
C PRO A 253 6.60 -2.00 12.87
N GLU A 254 7.90 -2.26 12.91
CA GLU A 254 8.82 -1.57 13.80
C GLU A 254 8.97 -0.10 13.42
N ASN A 255 9.25 0.17 12.15
CA ASN A 255 9.55 1.52 11.66
C ASN A 255 8.34 2.46 11.72
N VAL A 256 7.14 1.98 11.40
CA VAL A 256 5.90 2.76 11.60
C VAL A 256 5.67 3.02 13.09
N ALA A 257 5.91 2.04 13.95
CA ALA A 257 5.77 2.24 15.39
C ALA A 257 6.81 3.21 15.95
N PHE A 258 8.04 3.25 15.40
CA PHE A 258 9.04 4.28 15.72
C PHE A 258 8.58 5.68 15.30
N SER A 259 7.97 5.83 14.14
CA SER A 259 7.36 7.10 13.72
C SER A 259 6.26 7.54 14.69
N MET A 260 5.39 6.63 15.13
CA MET A 260 4.34 6.94 16.11
C MET A 260 4.91 7.25 17.49
N LEU A 261 5.92 6.52 17.94
CA LEU A 261 6.64 6.77 19.18
C LEU A 261 7.26 8.18 19.19
N ALA A 262 7.99 8.51 18.12
CA ALA A 262 8.64 9.80 17.96
C ALA A 262 7.63 10.96 17.91
N TRP A 263 6.51 10.76 17.25
CA TRP A 263 5.44 11.75 17.21
C TRP A 263 4.86 12.04 18.60
N LEU A 264 4.55 10.98 19.36
CA LEU A 264 3.99 11.12 20.73
C LEU A 264 4.97 11.83 21.67
N TYR A 265 6.25 11.44 21.67
CA TYR A 265 7.28 12.06 22.51
C TYR A 265 7.76 13.41 21.99
N GLY A 266 7.49 13.73 20.74
CA GLY A 266 7.73 15.04 20.14
C GLY A 266 6.78 16.14 20.60
N GLU A 267 5.61 15.75 21.18
CA GLU A 267 4.64 16.64 21.83
C GLU A 267 4.20 17.84 20.96
N GLY A 268 4.06 17.59 19.64
CA GLY A 268 3.61 18.61 18.67
C GLY A 268 4.70 19.50 18.10
N ASP A 269 5.97 19.36 18.52
CA ASP A 269 7.08 20.02 17.88
C ASP A 269 7.54 19.23 16.64
N PHE A 270 7.54 19.89 15.49
CA PHE A 270 7.91 19.31 14.21
C PHE A 270 9.34 18.77 14.20
N GLY A 271 10.31 19.64 14.55
CA GLY A 271 11.73 19.29 14.50
C GLY A 271 12.10 18.22 15.52
N ARG A 272 11.60 18.35 16.76
CA ARG A 272 11.80 17.37 17.82
C ARG A 272 11.25 16.00 17.43
N SER A 273 10.05 15.96 16.84
CA SER A 273 9.46 14.69 16.39
C SER A 273 10.32 14.00 15.33
N LEU A 274 10.82 14.74 14.33
CA LEU A 274 11.70 14.18 13.29
C LEU A 274 13.05 13.72 13.86
N CYS A 275 13.66 14.51 14.74
CA CYS A 275 14.91 14.12 15.38
C CYS A 275 14.75 12.87 16.25
N LEU A 276 13.61 12.69 16.94
CA LEU A 276 13.31 11.47 17.69
C LEU A 276 13.07 10.27 16.77
N ALA A 277 12.41 10.47 15.60
CA ALA A 277 12.28 9.40 14.61
C ALA A 277 13.66 8.96 14.09
N ASN A 278 14.51 9.90 13.71
CA ASN A 278 15.89 9.63 13.32
C ASN A 278 16.71 8.95 14.44
N ALA A 279 16.45 9.30 15.70
CA ALA A 279 17.13 8.73 16.86
C ALA A 279 16.80 7.24 17.03
N CYS A 280 15.67 6.75 16.54
CA CYS A 280 15.34 5.33 16.61
C CYS A 280 16.26 4.45 15.78
N GLY A 281 16.89 4.99 14.73
CA GLY A 281 17.70 4.18 13.80
C GLY A 281 16.83 3.39 12.83
N GLU A 282 17.37 2.30 12.31
CA GLU A 282 16.77 1.43 11.29
C GLU A 282 16.56 2.20 9.96
N ASP A 283 15.35 2.27 9.47
CA ASP A 283 14.99 2.94 8.22
C ASP A 283 14.62 4.41 8.49
N THR A 284 15.65 5.22 8.67
CA THR A 284 15.48 6.58 9.21
C THR A 284 14.91 7.59 8.22
N ASP A 285 15.20 7.48 6.94
CA ASP A 285 14.62 8.36 5.92
C ASP A 285 13.13 8.06 5.73
N CYS A 286 12.75 6.79 5.63
CA CYS A 286 11.35 6.34 5.55
C CYS A 286 10.53 6.80 6.76
N THR A 287 11.06 6.61 7.99
CA THR A 287 10.36 6.98 9.22
C THR A 287 10.21 8.49 9.37
N CYS A 288 11.28 9.24 9.10
CA CYS A 288 11.26 10.70 9.19
C CYS A 288 10.42 11.33 8.08
N ALA A 289 10.51 10.82 6.83
CA ALA A 289 9.73 11.35 5.71
C ALA A 289 8.22 11.15 5.92
N THR A 290 7.81 9.97 6.33
CA THR A 290 6.38 9.66 6.56
C THR A 290 5.82 10.43 7.76
N LEU A 291 6.58 10.58 8.83
CA LEU A 291 6.20 11.42 9.96
C LEU A 291 6.16 12.91 9.57
N GLY A 292 7.17 13.38 8.83
CA GLY A 292 7.23 14.75 8.33
C GLY A 292 6.05 15.11 7.44
N ALA A 293 5.66 14.20 6.54
CA ALA A 293 4.46 14.34 5.71
C ALA A 293 3.19 14.45 6.56
N THR A 294 3.05 13.57 7.54
CA THR A 294 1.89 13.55 8.46
C THR A 294 1.76 14.85 9.24
N LEU A 295 2.85 15.31 9.84
CA LEU A 295 2.90 16.60 10.56
C LEU A 295 2.65 17.77 9.62
N GLY A 296 3.19 17.71 8.39
CA GLY A 296 2.96 18.70 7.35
C GLY A 296 1.49 18.83 6.95
N ILE A 297 0.74 17.72 6.85
CA ILE A 297 -0.71 17.74 6.63
C ILE A 297 -1.43 18.40 7.82
N ILE A 298 -1.06 18.06 9.04
CA ILE A 298 -1.70 18.61 10.25
C ILE A 298 -1.49 20.12 10.33
N MET A 299 -0.24 20.55 10.19
CA MET A 299 0.16 21.96 10.38
C MET A 299 -0.17 22.85 9.18
N GLY A 300 -0.11 22.31 7.95
CA GLY A 300 -0.06 23.10 6.71
C GLY A 300 1.34 23.71 6.48
N ALA A 301 1.67 23.95 5.22
CA ALA A 301 3.00 24.45 4.83
C ALA A 301 3.38 25.77 5.50
N LYS A 302 2.41 26.67 5.68
CA LYS A 302 2.61 27.99 6.29
C LYS A 302 3.09 27.95 7.73
N ASN A 303 2.82 26.85 8.44
CA ASN A 303 3.17 26.70 9.85
C ASN A 303 4.40 25.78 10.05
N LEU A 304 4.97 25.25 8.99
CA LEU A 304 6.23 24.50 9.09
C LEU A 304 7.39 25.45 9.43
N PRO A 305 8.32 25.03 10.34
CA PRO A 305 9.40 25.91 10.75
C PRO A 305 10.38 26.18 9.60
N GLU A 306 10.58 27.45 9.28
CA GLU A 306 11.44 27.93 8.18
C GLU A 306 12.85 27.36 8.21
N LYS A 307 13.43 27.14 9.41
CA LYS A 307 14.78 26.57 9.55
C LYS A 307 14.94 25.23 8.86
N TRP A 308 13.86 24.43 8.77
CA TRP A 308 13.87 23.14 8.12
C TRP A 308 13.63 23.22 6.61
N LEU A 309 12.88 24.22 6.16
CA LEU A 309 12.53 24.41 4.76
C LEU A 309 13.63 25.14 3.96
N ALA A 310 14.23 26.17 4.54
CA ALA A 310 15.18 27.05 3.86
C ALA A 310 16.37 26.32 3.20
N PRO A 311 16.98 25.29 3.79
CA PRO A 311 18.08 24.57 3.14
C PRO A 311 17.68 23.80 1.87
N LEU A 312 16.39 23.47 1.71
CA LEU A 312 15.87 22.66 0.60
C LEU A 312 15.37 23.51 -0.58
N ASP A 313 15.03 24.78 -0.35
CA ASP A 313 14.71 25.80 -1.38
C ASP A 313 13.61 25.35 -2.36
N ASP A 314 12.52 24.77 -1.85
CA ASP A 314 11.38 24.24 -2.63
C ASP A 314 11.77 23.20 -3.72
N LYS A 315 12.99 22.67 -3.71
CA LYS A 315 13.51 21.76 -4.73
C LYS A 315 13.15 20.30 -4.44
N ILE A 316 13.02 19.53 -5.52
CA ILE A 316 12.90 18.06 -5.49
C ILE A 316 14.13 17.46 -6.16
N ALA A 317 14.74 16.47 -5.51
CA ALA A 317 15.74 15.59 -6.10
C ALA A 317 15.20 14.18 -6.20
N THR A 318 15.48 13.45 -7.28
CA THR A 318 14.96 12.10 -7.55
C THR A 318 16.08 11.15 -7.93
N LEU A 319 15.90 9.86 -7.61
CA LEU A 319 16.86 8.77 -7.76
C LEU A 319 16.33 7.62 -8.62
N CYS A 320 15.07 7.22 -8.40
CA CYS A 320 14.52 5.94 -8.84
C CYS A 320 13.67 6.01 -10.12
N ILE A 321 13.50 7.19 -10.72
CA ILE A 321 12.54 7.39 -11.81
C ILE A 321 13.23 7.27 -13.18
N ASN A 322 12.66 6.43 -14.06
CA ASN A 322 13.00 6.42 -15.47
C ASN A 322 12.48 7.71 -16.15
N ARG A 323 13.40 8.60 -16.52
CA ARG A 323 13.14 9.91 -17.13
C ARG A 323 13.35 9.91 -18.65
N THR A 324 12.96 8.88 -19.37
CA THR A 324 13.03 8.89 -20.83
C THR A 324 12.05 9.94 -21.40
N SER A 325 12.21 10.27 -22.69
CA SER A 325 11.35 11.25 -23.39
C SER A 325 9.85 10.91 -23.34
N GLU A 326 9.52 9.63 -23.12
CA GLU A 326 8.16 9.13 -22.95
C GLU A 326 7.89 8.71 -21.49
N GLY A 327 8.80 9.06 -20.59
CA GLY A 327 8.77 8.70 -19.18
C GLY A 327 7.87 9.61 -18.33
N VAL A 328 8.02 9.45 -17.03
CA VAL A 328 7.30 10.25 -16.04
C VAL A 328 7.85 11.68 -16.03
N TRP A 329 6.95 12.65 -16.13
CA TRP A 329 7.31 14.05 -15.89
C TRP A 329 7.59 14.27 -14.39
N VAL A 330 8.84 14.61 -14.07
CA VAL A 330 9.28 14.87 -12.71
C VAL A 330 9.15 16.37 -12.41
N PRO A 331 8.37 16.77 -11.38
CA PRO A 331 8.29 18.16 -10.97
C PRO A 331 9.63 18.63 -10.42
N ALA A 332 9.99 19.87 -10.71
CA ALA A 332 11.24 20.46 -10.20
C ALA A 332 11.12 20.91 -8.74
N THR A 333 9.90 21.20 -8.29
CA THR A 333 9.64 21.81 -6.98
C THR A 333 8.47 21.13 -6.26
N VAL A 334 8.47 21.26 -4.92
CA VAL A 334 7.35 20.86 -4.06
C VAL A 334 6.07 21.59 -4.45
N THR A 335 6.20 22.88 -4.83
CA THR A 335 5.08 23.68 -5.33
C THR A 335 4.48 23.07 -6.60
N GLU A 336 5.29 22.69 -7.59
CA GLU A 336 4.82 22.07 -8.82
C GLU A 336 4.15 20.71 -8.55
N LEU A 337 4.74 19.88 -7.70
CA LEU A 337 4.15 18.61 -7.27
C LEU A 337 2.78 18.84 -6.62
N THR A 338 2.71 19.80 -5.70
CA THR A 338 1.46 20.19 -5.02
C THR A 338 0.39 20.56 -6.03
N ASP A 339 0.71 21.45 -6.99
CA ASP A 339 -0.25 21.93 -7.99
C ASP A 339 -0.76 20.83 -8.92
N ARG A 340 0.06 19.83 -9.21
CA ARG A 340 -0.35 18.64 -9.97
C ARG A 340 -1.31 17.77 -9.16
N VAL A 341 -0.99 17.47 -7.91
CA VAL A 341 -1.81 16.62 -7.03
C VAL A 341 -3.18 17.25 -6.77
N VAL A 342 -3.22 18.54 -6.41
CA VAL A 342 -4.48 19.21 -6.09
C VAL A 342 -5.44 19.34 -7.29
N ARG A 343 -4.93 19.27 -8.52
CA ARG A 343 -5.77 19.21 -9.74
C ARG A 343 -6.47 17.87 -9.89
N GLN A 344 -5.84 16.78 -9.43
CA GLN A 344 -6.40 15.43 -9.57
C GLN A 344 -7.45 15.10 -8.50
N ALA A 345 -7.30 15.61 -7.28
CA ALA A 345 -8.14 15.24 -6.16
C ALA A 345 -9.65 15.43 -6.38
N PRO A 346 -10.16 16.52 -6.96
CA PRO A 346 -11.60 16.68 -7.23
C PRO A 346 -12.16 15.60 -8.18
N LEU A 347 -11.38 15.21 -9.18
CA LEU A 347 -11.73 14.15 -10.12
C LEU A 347 -11.64 12.77 -9.47
N PHE A 348 -10.66 12.61 -8.57
CA PHE A 348 -10.41 11.35 -7.86
C PHE A 348 -11.52 11.03 -6.85
N VAL A 349 -11.90 11.97 -5.98
CA VAL A 349 -13.01 11.76 -5.02
C VAL A 349 -14.39 11.81 -5.70
N GLY A 350 -14.54 12.56 -6.80
CA GLY A 350 -15.76 12.72 -7.57
C GLY A 350 -16.76 13.71 -6.96
N GLN A 351 -17.75 14.09 -7.75
CA GLN A 351 -18.71 15.16 -7.45
C GLN A 351 -19.58 14.93 -6.21
N GLN A 352 -19.69 13.71 -5.71
CA GLN A 352 -20.44 13.43 -4.48
C GLN A 352 -19.70 13.87 -3.22
N LEU A 353 -18.38 14.00 -3.31
CA LEU A 353 -17.47 14.34 -2.21
C LEU A 353 -16.72 15.65 -2.48
N CYS A 354 -17.01 16.34 -3.58
CA CYS A 354 -16.32 17.56 -3.96
C CYS A 354 -17.25 18.49 -4.77
N GLU A 355 -17.44 19.70 -4.27
CA GLU A 355 -18.12 20.78 -4.99
C GLU A 355 -17.08 21.59 -5.77
N ILE A 356 -17.02 21.43 -7.10
CA ILE A 356 -15.98 22.03 -7.95
C ILE A 356 -16.23 23.51 -8.22
N TYR A 357 -17.50 23.93 -8.29
CA TYR A 357 -17.92 25.28 -8.65
C TYR A 357 -18.42 26.10 -7.47
N ALA A 358 -17.98 25.80 -6.25
CA ALA A 358 -18.34 26.62 -5.09
C ALA A 358 -17.79 28.05 -5.19
N PRO A 359 -18.51 29.06 -4.67
CA PRO A 359 -17.95 30.40 -4.55
C PRO A 359 -16.65 30.38 -3.72
N GLY A 360 -15.52 30.72 -4.32
CA GLY A 360 -14.21 30.64 -3.67
C GLY A 360 -13.36 29.44 -4.07
N GLY A 361 -13.87 28.59 -4.96
CA GLY A 361 -13.12 27.43 -5.50
C GLY A 361 -13.67 26.08 -5.05
N VAL A 362 -12.81 25.08 -5.14
CA VAL A 362 -13.15 23.69 -4.79
C VAL A 362 -13.39 23.54 -3.29
N VAL A 363 -14.42 22.80 -2.90
CA VAL A 363 -14.73 22.44 -1.51
C VAL A 363 -14.91 20.95 -1.39
N PHE A 364 -14.16 20.30 -0.52
CA PHE A 364 -14.28 18.87 -0.24
C PHE A 364 -15.26 18.61 0.91
N GLU A 365 -16.14 17.62 0.72
CA GLU A 365 -17.00 17.09 1.76
C GLU A 365 -16.26 15.96 2.50
N CYS A 366 -15.61 16.31 3.60
CA CYS A 366 -14.84 15.37 4.40
C CYS A 366 -15.71 14.68 5.46
N ARG A 367 -15.37 13.44 5.79
CA ARG A 367 -15.92 12.73 6.94
C ARG A 367 -15.46 13.38 8.24
N SER A 368 -16.09 13.07 9.37
CA SER A 368 -15.70 13.55 10.70
C SER A 368 -16.13 12.56 11.79
N GLY A 369 -15.49 12.64 12.94
CA GLY A 369 -15.76 11.79 14.09
C GLY A 369 -15.76 10.30 13.73
N ARG A 370 -16.80 9.56 14.10
CA ARG A 370 -16.92 8.12 13.79
C ARG A 370 -16.93 7.78 12.30
N GLY A 371 -17.25 8.73 11.43
CA GLY A 371 -17.22 8.54 9.99
C GLY A 371 -15.80 8.37 9.41
N LEU A 372 -14.77 8.72 10.18
CA LEU A 372 -13.36 8.52 9.80
C LEU A 372 -12.88 7.08 10.04
N TYR A 373 -13.52 6.36 10.95
CA TYR A 373 -13.15 4.97 11.24
C TYR A 373 -13.60 4.03 10.12
N CYS A 374 -12.92 2.89 10.01
CA CYS A 374 -13.35 1.83 9.13
C CYS A 374 -14.79 1.40 9.45
N PRO A 375 -15.68 1.33 8.46
CA PRO A 375 -17.05 0.91 8.70
C PRO A 375 -17.05 -0.52 9.24
N GLN A 376 -17.87 -0.76 10.26
CA GLN A 376 -18.09 -2.13 10.73
C GLN A 376 -18.84 -2.92 9.66
N SER A 377 -18.38 -4.15 9.41
CA SER A 377 -19.04 -5.06 8.50
C SER A 377 -20.43 -5.40 9.05
N ALA A 378 -21.46 -4.82 8.46
CA ALA A 378 -22.81 -5.33 8.61
C ALA A 378 -23.08 -6.33 7.49
N ARG A 379 -22.74 -7.61 7.69
CA ARG A 379 -22.83 -8.67 6.66
C ARG A 379 -24.20 -8.80 5.99
N TYR A 380 -25.24 -8.22 6.59
CA TYR A 380 -26.58 -8.22 6.02
C TYR A 380 -27.33 -6.92 6.35
N LEU A 381 -27.58 -6.07 5.37
CA LEU A 381 -28.58 -5.02 5.48
C LEU A 381 -29.94 -5.55 5.00
N LYS A 382 -30.98 -5.27 5.76
CA LYS A 382 -32.36 -5.46 5.32
C LYS A 382 -32.64 -4.39 4.27
N GLY A 383 -32.75 -4.78 3.00
CA GLY A 383 -33.15 -3.87 1.93
C GLY A 383 -34.60 -3.37 2.12
N LEU A 384 -34.98 -2.33 1.38
CA LEU A 384 -36.33 -1.72 1.43
C LEU A 384 -37.48 -2.74 1.29
N ASN A 385 -37.25 -3.87 0.62
CA ASN A 385 -38.23 -4.94 0.40
C ASN A 385 -38.03 -6.14 1.33
N GLY A 386 -37.28 -6.01 2.42
CA GLY A 386 -37.05 -7.09 3.38
C GLY A 386 -36.05 -8.15 2.94
N HIS A 387 -35.46 -8.06 1.76
CA HIS A 387 -34.41 -8.97 1.30
C HIS A 387 -33.07 -8.63 1.94
N LYS A 388 -32.36 -9.63 2.38
CA LYS A 388 -30.98 -9.49 2.85
C LYS A 388 -30.07 -9.22 1.66
N LYS A 389 -29.26 -8.16 1.74
CA LYS A 389 -28.20 -7.87 0.77
C LYS A 389 -26.86 -8.17 1.41
N ASP A 390 -26.01 -8.89 0.69
CA ASP A 390 -24.59 -8.97 1.04
C ASP A 390 -23.98 -7.58 0.93
N ILE A 391 -23.24 -7.21 1.95
CA ILE A 391 -22.47 -5.96 1.95
C ILE A 391 -21.06 -6.31 1.52
N ASP A 392 -20.47 -5.44 0.72
CA ASP A 392 -19.07 -5.51 0.37
C ASP A 392 -18.20 -5.59 1.63
N LEU A 393 -17.10 -6.31 1.54
CA LEU A 393 -16.11 -6.38 2.60
C LEU A 393 -15.59 -4.98 2.92
N THR A 394 -15.40 -4.71 4.19
CA THR A 394 -14.73 -3.48 4.64
C THR A 394 -13.27 -3.49 4.19
N PRO A 395 -12.59 -2.33 4.12
CA PRO A 395 -11.15 -2.28 3.84
C PRO A 395 -10.32 -3.21 4.73
N ALA A 396 -10.62 -3.30 6.02
CA ALA A 396 -9.92 -4.20 6.94
C ALA A 396 -10.15 -5.69 6.62
N GLU A 397 -11.39 -6.06 6.23
CA GLU A 397 -11.68 -7.44 5.81
C GLU A 397 -11.03 -7.76 4.45
N VAL A 398 -10.96 -6.80 3.54
CA VAL A 398 -10.25 -6.96 2.26
C VAL A 398 -8.75 -7.11 2.48
N ALA A 399 -8.17 -6.36 3.40
CA ALA A 399 -6.76 -6.48 3.78
C ALA A 399 -6.43 -7.86 4.37
N ALA A 400 -7.38 -8.45 5.11
CA ALA A 400 -7.21 -9.79 5.71
C ALA A 400 -7.42 -10.96 4.72
N LEU A 401 -7.74 -10.69 3.44
CA LEU A 401 -7.89 -11.76 2.44
C LEU A 401 -6.54 -12.43 2.14
N THR A 402 -6.60 -13.73 1.85
CA THR A 402 -5.40 -14.46 1.41
C THR A 402 -4.84 -13.87 0.12
N PRO A 403 -3.50 -13.76 -0.03
CA PRO A 403 -2.86 -13.23 -1.23
C PRO A 403 -3.01 -14.12 -2.47
N TYR A 404 -3.58 -15.32 -2.33
CA TYR A 404 -3.77 -16.27 -3.43
C TYR A 404 -5.05 -16.06 -4.24
N HIS A 405 -5.72 -14.91 -4.10
CA HIS A 405 -6.87 -14.51 -4.90
C HIS A 405 -6.50 -13.38 -5.86
N VAL A 406 -6.57 -13.65 -7.16
CA VAL A 406 -6.34 -12.65 -8.21
C VAL A 406 -7.68 -12.18 -8.78
N ARG A 407 -7.95 -10.88 -8.75
CA ARG A 407 -9.17 -10.28 -9.28
C ARG A 407 -8.94 -9.67 -10.67
N TYR A 408 -9.79 -10.05 -11.61
CA TYR A 408 -9.89 -9.47 -12.94
C TYR A 408 -11.19 -8.69 -13.06
N ALA A 409 -11.11 -7.41 -13.41
CA ALA A 409 -12.30 -6.55 -13.57
C ALA A 409 -12.70 -6.41 -15.04
N TYR A 410 -13.97 -6.68 -15.32
CA TYR A 410 -14.59 -6.50 -16.62
C TYR A 410 -15.81 -5.59 -16.51
N PRO A 411 -16.31 -5.01 -17.61
CA PRO A 411 -17.43 -4.05 -17.54
C PRO A 411 -18.68 -4.58 -16.85
N ALA A 412 -19.04 -5.85 -17.02
CA ALA A 412 -20.28 -6.41 -16.49
C ALA A 412 -20.13 -7.28 -15.24
N PHE A 413 -18.92 -7.74 -14.95
CA PHE A 413 -18.62 -8.61 -13.82
C PHE A 413 -17.14 -8.48 -13.44
N SER A 414 -16.80 -8.93 -12.25
CA SER A 414 -15.42 -9.29 -11.92
C SER A 414 -15.28 -10.81 -11.81
N MET A 415 -14.08 -11.30 -12.08
CA MET A 415 -13.70 -12.70 -11.96
C MET A 415 -12.57 -12.81 -10.94
N ASP A 416 -12.81 -13.54 -9.86
CA ASP A 416 -11.80 -13.85 -8.85
C ASP A 416 -11.31 -15.27 -9.09
N VAL A 417 -9.98 -15.42 -9.23
CA VAL A 417 -9.34 -16.73 -9.35
C VAL A 417 -8.62 -17.03 -8.05
N ASP A 418 -9.08 -18.04 -7.33
CA ASP A 418 -8.45 -18.57 -6.12
C ASP A 418 -7.51 -19.71 -6.48
N TYR A 419 -6.22 -19.51 -6.23
CA TYR A 419 -5.14 -20.49 -6.42
C TYR A 419 -5.05 -21.54 -5.30
N ARG A 420 -5.95 -21.49 -4.31
CA ARG A 420 -6.00 -22.43 -3.18
C ARG A 420 -4.68 -22.56 -2.42
N GLY A 421 -4.10 -21.43 -2.09
CA GLY A 421 -2.96 -21.32 -1.18
C GLY A 421 -1.59 -21.64 -1.79
N SER A 422 -1.49 -21.86 -3.08
CA SER A 422 -0.20 -22.06 -3.76
C SER A 422 -0.28 -21.72 -5.24
N VAL A 423 0.81 -21.22 -5.79
CA VAL A 423 0.99 -21.05 -7.25
C VAL A 423 1.73 -22.22 -7.88
N THR A 424 2.12 -23.24 -7.11
CA THR A 424 2.92 -24.36 -7.62
C THR A 424 2.07 -25.51 -8.15
N PHE A 425 2.61 -26.27 -9.09
CA PHE A 425 2.09 -27.57 -9.49
C PHE A 425 3.22 -28.62 -9.48
N THR A 426 2.84 -29.89 -9.27
CA THR A 426 3.74 -31.04 -9.40
C THR A 426 3.19 -31.96 -10.48
N PRO A 427 3.99 -32.40 -11.47
CA PRO A 427 3.55 -33.35 -12.48
C PRO A 427 2.91 -34.60 -11.84
N GLY A 428 1.82 -35.08 -12.44
CA GLY A 428 1.07 -36.24 -11.95
C GLY A 428 0.15 -35.94 -10.76
N ILE A 429 0.24 -34.78 -10.12
CA ILE A 429 -0.62 -34.40 -8.98
C ILE A 429 -1.75 -33.47 -9.44
N GLU A 430 -3.00 -33.82 -9.06
CA GLU A 430 -4.15 -32.98 -9.39
C GLU A 430 -4.06 -31.61 -8.71
N ARG A 431 -4.22 -30.56 -9.50
CA ARG A 431 -4.36 -29.17 -9.05
C ARG A 431 -5.79 -28.69 -9.24
N ARG A 432 -6.20 -27.77 -8.36
CA ARG A 432 -7.53 -27.15 -8.43
C ARG A 432 -7.41 -25.64 -8.34
N ILE A 433 -8.24 -24.95 -9.11
CA ILE A 433 -8.48 -23.51 -8.99
C ILE A 433 -9.98 -23.28 -8.85
N THR A 434 -10.37 -22.27 -8.09
CA THR A 434 -11.78 -21.85 -8.01
C THR A 434 -11.94 -20.50 -8.71
N VAL A 435 -12.99 -20.41 -9.52
CA VAL A 435 -13.36 -19.19 -10.24
C VAL A 435 -14.68 -18.69 -9.68
N THR A 436 -14.68 -17.49 -9.11
CA THR A 436 -15.87 -16.83 -8.60
C THR A 436 -16.20 -15.62 -9.48
N LEU A 437 -17.39 -15.57 -10.02
CA LEU A 437 -17.92 -14.41 -10.74
C LEU A 437 -18.72 -13.54 -9.80
N VAL A 438 -18.52 -12.21 -9.89
CA VAL A 438 -19.27 -11.23 -9.10
C VAL A 438 -19.95 -10.25 -10.05
N ASN A 439 -21.25 -10.15 -9.99
CA ASN A 439 -22.04 -9.28 -10.86
C ASN A 439 -21.81 -7.79 -10.53
N SER A 440 -21.45 -6.98 -11.52
CA SER A 440 -21.18 -5.54 -11.36
C SER A 440 -22.41 -4.66 -11.51
N PHE A 441 -23.52 -5.17 -12.09
CA PHE A 441 -24.71 -4.37 -12.37
C PHE A 441 -26.00 -5.04 -11.92
N THR A 442 -26.94 -4.27 -11.37
CA THR A 442 -28.31 -4.73 -11.18
C THR A 442 -29.01 -4.80 -12.55
N GLN A 443 -29.65 -5.92 -12.84
CA GLN A 443 -30.35 -6.19 -14.09
C GLN A 443 -31.76 -6.73 -13.82
N TYR A 444 -32.63 -6.67 -14.82
CA TYR A 444 -33.99 -7.20 -14.68
C TYR A 444 -34.07 -8.72 -14.74
N GLN A 445 -33.09 -9.36 -15.37
CA GLN A 445 -33.08 -10.82 -15.58
C GLN A 445 -31.81 -11.44 -15.00
N GLN A 446 -31.94 -12.68 -14.57
CA GLN A 446 -30.80 -13.51 -14.21
C GLN A 446 -29.93 -13.73 -15.46
N GLN A 447 -28.61 -13.67 -15.24
CA GLN A 447 -27.64 -13.94 -16.30
C GLN A 447 -27.12 -15.38 -16.19
N TRP A 448 -26.80 -15.95 -17.33
CA TRP A 448 -26.05 -17.18 -17.42
C TRP A 448 -24.64 -16.88 -17.89
N ALA A 449 -23.67 -17.39 -17.16
CA ALA A 449 -22.26 -17.26 -17.51
C ALA A 449 -21.72 -18.63 -17.92
N ARG A 450 -21.17 -18.70 -19.10
CA ARG A 450 -20.40 -19.85 -19.57
C ARG A 450 -18.95 -19.64 -19.18
N VAL A 451 -18.41 -20.53 -18.34
CA VAL A 451 -17.03 -20.48 -17.85
C VAL A 451 -16.27 -21.69 -18.42
N THR A 452 -15.21 -21.45 -19.17
CA THR A 452 -14.43 -22.50 -19.85
C THR A 452 -12.96 -22.42 -19.43
N LEU A 453 -12.37 -23.54 -19.04
CA LEU A 453 -10.94 -23.68 -18.78
C LEU A 453 -10.24 -24.22 -20.04
N TYR A 454 -9.28 -23.47 -20.54
CA TYR A 454 -8.34 -23.90 -21.58
C TYR A 454 -7.00 -24.24 -20.96
N THR A 455 -6.48 -25.42 -21.29
CA THR A 455 -5.18 -25.92 -20.86
C THR A 455 -4.31 -26.30 -22.05
N PRO A 456 -2.99 -26.18 -21.96
CA PRO A 456 -2.09 -26.77 -22.97
C PRO A 456 -2.19 -28.31 -22.96
N PRO A 457 -1.71 -28.98 -24.02
CA PRO A 457 -1.80 -30.46 -24.14
C PRO A 457 -1.17 -31.23 -22.98
N CYS A 458 -0.14 -30.68 -22.33
CA CYS A 458 0.52 -31.25 -21.16
C CYS A 458 -0.28 -31.16 -19.85
N ALA A 459 -1.50 -30.59 -19.87
CA ALA A 459 -2.34 -30.47 -18.69
C ALA A 459 -3.76 -31.00 -18.98
N ALA A 460 -4.04 -32.18 -18.49
CA ALA A 460 -5.33 -32.85 -18.67
C ALA A 460 -6.35 -32.34 -17.63
N VAL A 461 -7.53 -31.92 -18.08
CA VAL A 461 -8.62 -31.47 -17.21
C VAL A 461 -9.45 -32.66 -16.76
N SER A 462 -9.59 -32.87 -15.44
CA SER A 462 -10.37 -33.93 -14.81
C SER A 462 -11.79 -33.51 -14.40
N SER A 463 -12.07 -32.20 -14.32
CA SER A 463 -13.42 -31.65 -14.15
C SER A 463 -14.10 -31.35 -15.50
N PRO A 464 -15.39 -30.98 -15.55
CA PRO A 464 -15.99 -30.41 -16.76
C PRO A 464 -15.18 -29.18 -17.23
N ARG A 465 -14.78 -29.15 -18.52
CA ARG A 465 -14.03 -28.02 -19.09
C ARG A 465 -14.88 -26.76 -19.20
N THR A 466 -16.18 -26.89 -19.35
CA THR A 466 -17.13 -25.79 -19.47
C THR A 466 -18.26 -25.98 -18.48
N VAL A 467 -18.56 -24.92 -17.75
CA VAL A 467 -19.61 -24.88 -16.73
C VAL A 467 -20.53 -23.69 -17.03
N MET A 468 -21.86 -23.92 -16.93
CA MET A 468 -22.84 -22.85 -17.00
C MET A 468 -23.23 -22.44 -15.58
N LEU A 469 -22.99 -21.18 -15.23
CA LEU A 469 -23.27 -20.63 -13.90
C LEU A 469 -24.45 -19.66 -13.95
N PRO A 470 -25.44 -19.78 -13.05
CA PRO A 470 -26.48 -18.78 -12.89
C PRO A 470 -25.95 -17.60 -12.08
N LEU A 471 -25.80 -16.45 -12.71
CA LEU A 471 -25.38 -15.23 -12.03
C LEU A 471 -26.62 -14.39 -11.73
N ASN A 472 -26.98 -14.26 -10.47
CA ASN A 472 -28.14 -13.51 -10.03
C ASN A 472 -28.07 -12.04 -10.45
N ASN A 473 -29.22 -11.40 -10.56
CA ASN A 473 -29.42 -10.12 -11.21
C ASN A 473 -29.10 -8.87 -10.37
N HIS A 474 -28.62 -9.01 -9.14
CA HIS A 474 -28.24 -7.89 -8.28
C HIS A 474 -26.73 -7.67 -8.22
N VAL A 475 -26.30 -6.45 -7.95
CA VAL A 475 -24.89 -6.10 -7.73
C VAL A 475 -24.34 -6.92 -6.59
N GLY A 476 -23.13 -7.45 -6.75
CA GLY A 476 -22.44 -8.27 -5.74
C GLY A 476 -22.91 -9.73 -5.70
N ALA A 477 -23.89 -10.14 -6.54
CA ALA A 477 -24.27 -11.55 -6.67
C ALA A 477 -23.07 -12.39 -7.13
N LYS A 478 -22.87 -13.55 -6.48
CA LYS A 478 -21.75 -14.44 -6.75
C LYS A 478 -22.22 -15.75 -7.32
N ALA A 479 -21.40 -16.32 -8.22
CA ALA A 479 -21.51 -17.68 -8.70
C ALA A 479 -20.12 -18.25 -8.88
N GLU A 480 -19.91 -19.53 -8.53
CA GLU A 480 -18.56 -20.11 -8.55
C GLU A 480 -18.54 -21.50 -9.17
N CYS A 481 -17.37 -21.87 -9.70
CA CYS A 481 -17.04 -23.25 -10.10
C CYS A 481 -15.58 -23.53 -9.77
N THR A 482 -15.26 -24.83 -9.65
CA THR A 482 -13.89 -25.31 -9.42
C THR A 482 -13.47 -26.16 -10.62
N PHE A 483 -12.30 -25.86 -11.16
CA PHE A 483 -11.64 -26.66 -12.18
C PHE A 483 -10.54 -27.51 -11.54
N ALA A 484 -10.44 -28.76 -11.99
CA ALA A 484 -9.39 -29.69 -11.61
C ALA A 484 -8.63 -30.14 -12.86
N PHE A 485 -7.31 -30.19 -12.77
CA PHE A 485 -6.43 -30.59 -13.87
C PHE A 485 -5.14 -31.21 -13.32
N THR A 486 -4.46 -32.00 -14.16
CA THR A 486 -3.18 -32.63 -13.84
C THR A 486 -2.21 -32.34 -14.97
N ALA A 487 -1.07 -31.75 -14.65
CA ALA A 487 0.03 -31.58 -15.58
C ALA A 487 0.86 -32.87 -15.65
N ASP A 488 1.38 -33.21 -16.82
CA ASP A 488 2.29 -34.34 -17.03
C ASP A 488 3.77 -33.90 -16.94
N GLU A 489 4.68 -34.83 -17.07
CA GLU A 489 6.14 -34.62 -17.00
C GLU A 489 6.70 -33.73 -18.13
N THR A 490 5.92 -33.47 -19.18
CA THR A 490 6.32 -32.59 -20.30
C THR A 490 5.93 -31.13 -20.07
N ALA A 491 5.24 -30.83 -18.95
CA ALA A 491 4.84 -29.49 -18.63
C ALA A 491 6.08 -28.57 -18.40
N PRO A 492 6.07 -27.37 -18.96
CA PRO A 492 7.16 -26.41 -18.73
C PRO A 492 7.16 -25.93 -17.28
N ALA A 493 8.30 -25.40 -16.82
CA ALA A 493 8.44 -24.84 -15.48
C ALA A 493 7.39 -23.75 -15.17
N LYS A 494 6.93 -23.02 -16.19
CA LYS A 494 5.80 -22.08 -16.12
C LYS A 494 4.63 -22.61 -16.95
N LEU A 495 3.55 -23.00 -16.29
CA LEU A 495 2.32 -23.49 -16.89
C LEU A 495 1.29 -22.36 -16.95
N GLU A 496 0.80 -22.02 -18.13
CA GLU A 496 -0.22 -21.00 -18.34
C GLU A 496 -1.53 -21.64 -18.79
N LEU A 497 -2.61 -21.29 -18.07
CA LEU A 497 -3.99 -21.70 -18.36
C LEU A 497 -4.81 -20.44 -18.67
N LEU A 498 -5.91 -20.59 -19.41
CA LEU A 498 -6.85 -19.52 -19.66
C LEU A 498 -8.23 -19.88 -19.10
N VAL A 499 -8.82 -18.99 -18.35
CA VAL A 499 -10.23 -19.03 -17.94
C VAL A 499 -10.98 -18.03 -18.79
N ASP A 500 -11.88 -18.50 -19.64
CA ASP A 500 -12.73 -17.70 -20.50
C ASP A 500 -14.15 -17.68 -19.94
N VAL A 501 -14.71 -16.46 -19.80
CA VAL A 501 -16.06 -16.23 -19.32
C VAL A 501 -16.84 -15.44 -20.35
N ALA A 502 -17.98 -15.97 -20.76
CA ALA A 502 -18.94 -15.26 -21.63
C ALA A 502 -20.31 -15.21 -20.95
N LEU A 503 -20.91 -14.03 -20.86
CA LEU A 503 -22.29 -13.88 -20.42
C LEU A 503 -23.23 -14.13 -21.61
N GLU A 504 -24.08 -15.14 -21.50
CA GLU A 504 -24.99 -15.53 -22.58
C GLU A 504 -25.99 -14.41 -22.92
N GLY A 505 -26.22 -14.23 -24.23
CA GLY A 505 -27.10 -13.18 -24.72
C GLY A 505 -26.55 -11.75 -24.67
N ARG A 506 -25.24 -11.58 -24.40
CA ARG A 506 -24.54 -10.30 -24.32
C ARG A 506 -23.15 -10.39 -24.98
N HIS A 507 -22.58 -9.22 -25.29
CA HIS A 507 -21.18 -9.12 -25.72
C HIS A 507 -20.18 -9.07 -24.56
N SER A 508 -20.64 -9.27 -23.31
CA SER A 508 -19.78 -9.22 -22.14
C SER A 508 -19.03 -10.53 -21.99
N ASN A 509 -17.72 -10.44 -22.07
CA ASN A 509 -16.78 -11.56 -21.87
C ASN A 509 -15.55 -11.10 -21.09
N GLY A 510 -14.73 -12.03 -20.66
CA GLY A 510 -13.45 -11.77 -20.02
C GLY A 510 -12.59 -13.00 -20.03
N ILE A 511 -11.28 -12.82 -20.19
CA ILE A 511 -10.28 -13.90 -20.17
C ILE A 511 -9.27 -13.59 -19.08
N ALA A 512 -9.10 -14.54 -18.14
CA ALA A 512 -8.03 -14.52 -17.16
C ALA A 512 -6.92 -15.50 -17.54
N LYS A 513 -5.67 -15.03 -17.47
CA LYS A 513 -4.51 -15.90 -17.57
C LYS A 513 -4.12 -16.36 -16.16
N VAL A 514 -4.09 -17.66 -15.94
CA VAL A 514 -3.68 -18.30 -14.68
C VAL A 514 -2.28 -18.86 -14.87
N THR A 515 -1.31 -18.34 -14.11
CA THR A 515 0.08 -18.77 -14.16
C THR A 515 0.40 -19.67 -12.97
N LEU A 516 0.95 -20.85 -13.22
CA LEU A 516 1.44 -21.78 -12.20
C LEU A 516 2.91 -22.09 -12.46
N MET A 517 3.67 -22.31 -11.40
CA MET A 517 5.10 -22.62 -11.44
C MET A 517 5.31 -24.08 -11.06
N ALA A 518 6.23 -24.78 -11.71
CA ALA A 518 6.60 -26.12 -11.27
C ALA A 518 7.17 -26.06 -9.84
N ALA A 519 6.72 -26.95 -8.96
CA ALA A 519 7.36 -27.11 -7.67
C ALA A 519 8.84 -27.50 -7.89
N GLU A 520 9.75 -26.92 -7.12
CA GLU A 520 11.14 -27.38 -7.10
C GLU A 520 11.15 -28.87 -6.74
N ALA A 521 11.85 -29.68 -7.53
CA ALA A 521 12.11 -31.06 -7.13
C ALA A 521 12.87 -30.97 -5.80
N GLU A 522 12.36 -31.61 -4.74
CA GLU A 522 13.12 -31.76 -3.51
C GLU A 522 14.49 -32.31 -3.90
N ALA A 523 15.51 -31.45 -3.84
CA ALA A 523 16.88 -31.89 -3.98
C ALA A 523 17.11 -32.82 -2.78
N GLY A 524 17.03 -34.13 -3.03
CA GLY A 524 17.38 -35.13 -2.04
C GLY A 524 18.85 -34.92 -1.67
N PHE A 525 19.05 -34.33 -0.50
CA PHE A 525 20.34 -34.28 0.20
C PHE A 525 20.49 -35.55 1.05
#